data_3e5fea663167b14ed8a42953a2c64f20
#
_entry.id   3e5fea663167b14ed8a42953a2c64f20
#
_cell.length_a   1.000
_cell.length_b   1.000
_cell.length_c   1.000
_cell.angle_alpha   90.00
_cell.angle_beta   90.00
_cell.angle_gamma   90.00
#
_symmetry.space_group_name_H-M   'P 1'
#
loop_
_entity.id
_entity.type
_entity.pdbx_description
1 polymer ?
#
loop_
_entity_poly.entity_id
_entity_poly.type
_entity_poly.pdbx_seq_one_letter_code
_entity_poly.pdbx_strand_id
1 'polypeptide(L)'
;MILNNNLNKILIIDFGSQFTQLIARRIREIGIFSEIISHKKAKNLNIFNEKIKGIILSGGPLNVYDGNKFKFNKKILNLKIPILGICFGHQIISKVLGGKVKKSKYREFGSAKVKKKNNSHLVKNFFNSKNTSDVWMSHADQVSKLPKGFIVVASTNNSKYTIIENKKKNLFGVQFHPEVTHTNKGKILLKNFVLKICKAKKNWSPKYQKIKLINDVSKEVGNEKVICALSGGVDSSVVAQLLSKAVGKRLICIFVNTGLLRKNEEKQVLNTFKKKLKINLIYVNAKNEFIMKLKNVSDPEKKRKIIGNLFIKIFERYANKIKNVKFLAQGTLYPDLIESKSVTGSQTSKIKSHHNVGGLPKKMQLKLVEPLKFLFKDEVRKLGLSLNLSKDIIYRHPFPGPGLAIRMPGLITSQKIKILKEADFYFINELKKNNLYNKIWQAYAALLPVKQLV
;
A
#
# COMPACT_ATOMS: atom_id res chain seq x y z
N MET A 1 9.89 16.12 1.32
CA MET A 1 9.08 16.21 0.08
C MET A 1 9.91 16.04 -1.20
N ILE A 2 11.09 15.46 -1.12
CA ILE A 2 12.13 15.51 -2.17
C ILE A 2 12.16 14.25 -3.07
N LEU A 3 11.57 13.14 -2.64
CA LEU A 3 11.63 11.85 -3.36
C LEU A 3 11.06 11.89 -4.78
N ASN A 4 10.10 12.75 -5.08
CA ASN A 4 9.25 12.60 -6.27
C ASN A 4 9.59 13.51 -7.45
N ASN A 5 10.35 14.60 -7.25
CA ASN A 5 10.49 15.61 -8.31
C ASN A 5 11.51 15.25 -9.40
N ASN A 6 12.40 14.28 -9.15
CA ASN A 6 13.50 13.96 -10.08
C ASN A 6 13.37 12.63 -10.82
N LEU A 7 12.35 11.80 -10.54
CA LEU A 7 12.17 10.50 -11.19
C LEU A 7 11.20 10.57 -12.35
N ASN A 8 11.59 9.97 -13.48
CA ASN A 8 10.63 9.62 -14.53
C ASN A 8 9.56 8.69 -13.95
N LYS A 9 8.30 8.96 -14.22
CA LYS A 9 7.18 8.24 -13.60
C LYS A 9 6.03 7.95 -14.53
N ILE A 10 5.26 6.93 -14.18
CA ILE A 10 3.91 6.72 -14.71
C ILE A 10 2.92 7.33 -13.73
N LEU A 11 2.11 8.25 -14.22
CA LEU A 11 1.06 8.89 -13.42
C LEU A 11 -0.23 8.11 -13.56
N ILE A 12 -0.86 7.78 -12.43
CA ILE A 12 -2.12 7.06 -12.38
C ILE A 12 -3.18 8.02 -11.86
N ILE A 13 -4.20 8.29 -12.68
CA ILE A 13 -5.34 9.13 -12.30
C ILE A 13 -6.42 8.20 -11.73
N ASP A 14 -6.71 8.40 -10.45
CA ASP A 14 -7.66 7.58 -9.69
C ASP A 14 -9.09 8.11 -9.82
N PHE A 15 -9.99 7.25 -10.27
CA PHE A 15 -11.43 7.50 -10.35
C PHE A 15 -12.22 6.73 -9.28
N GLY A 16 -11.55 6.25 -8.23
CA GLY A 16 -12.17 5.54 -7.11
C GLY A 16 -12.21 4.02 -7.28
N SER A 17 -11.38 3.45 -8.14
CA SER A 17 -11.26 2.00 -8.27
C SER A 17 -10.55 1.39 -7.06
N GLN A 18 -11.09 0.31 -6.54
CA GLN A 18 -10.42 -0.52 -5.54
C GLN A 18 -9.09 -1.12 -6.03
N PHE A 19 -8.86 -1.16 -7.34
CA PHE A 19 -7.65 -1.71 -7.97
C PHE A 19 -6.61 -0.66 -8.33
N THR A 20 -6.84 0.63 -8.08
CA THR A 20 -5.87 1.70 -8.45
C THR A 20 -4.50 1.49 -7.81
N GLN A 21 -4.46 1.10 -6.52
CA GLN A 21 -3.20 0.80 -5.84
C GLN A 21 -2.49 -0.41 -6.45
N LEU A 22 -3.24 -1.40 -6.94
CA LEU A 22 -2.68 -2.57 -7.60
C LEU A 22 -2.05 -2.22 -8.95
N ILE A 23 -2.66 -1.31 -9.74
CA ILE A 23 -2.03 -0.77 -10.96
C ILE A 23 -0.66 -0.18 -10.63
N ALA A 24 -0.59 0.71 -9.63
CA ALA A 24 0.66 1.35 -9.22
C ALA A 24 1.72 0.33 -8.81
N ARG A 25 1.33 -0.68 -8.04
CA ARG A 25 2.21 -1.76 -7.60
C ARG A 25 2.74 -2.57 -8.78
N ARG A 26 1.88 -2.93 -9.76
CA ARG A 26 2.32 -3.65 -10.98
C ARG A 26 3.34 -2.87 -11.79
N ILE A 27 3.17 -1.55 -11.92
CA ILE A 27 4.15 -0.69 -12.59
C ILE A 27 5.49 -0.68 -11.84
N ARG A 28 5.47 -0.61 -10.51
CA ARG A 28 6.68 -0.66 -9.67
C ARG A 28 7.38 -2.02 -9.69
N GLU A 29 6.63 -3.11 -9.80
CA GLU A 29 7.18 -4.45 -10.02
C GLU A 29 7.95 -4.57 -11.37
N ILE A 30 7.61 -3.76 -12.37
CA ILE A 30 8.35 -3.65 -13.63
C ILE A 30 9.67 -2.88 -13.45
N GLY A 31 9.80 -2.14 -12.35
CA GLY A 31 10.99 -1.34 -12.02
C GLY A 31 10.86 0.14 -12.38
N ILE A 32 9.64 0.64 -12.55
CA ILE A 32 9.34 2.05 -12.86
C ILE A 32 8.58 2.68 -11.69
N PHE A 33 8.97 3.90 -11.29
CA PHE A 33 8.22 4.64 -10.30
C PHE A 33 6.83 5.02 -10.81
N SER A 34 5.81 4.86 -9.96
CA SER A 34 4.43 5.25 -10.24
C SER A 34 3.86 6.12 -9.12
N GLU A 35 3.05 7.09 -9.47
CA GLU A 35 2.36 7.98 -8.54
C GLU A 35 0.86 7.97 -8.81
N ILE A 36 0.07 7.92 -7.74
CA ILE A 36 -1.40 7.99 -7.81
C ILE A 36 -1.84 9.41 -7.42
N ILE A 37 -2.70 9.99 -8.25
CA ILE A 37 -3.37 11.26 -7.94
C ILE A 37 -4.88 11.10 -8.14
N SER A 38 -5.69 11.83 -7.37
CA SER A 38 -7.14 11.86 -7.60
C SER A 38 -7.50 12.58 -8.91
N HIS A 39 -8.60 12.21 -9.54
CA HIS A 39 -9.12 12.90 -10.71
C HIS A 39 -9.41 14.38 -10.45
N LYS A 40 -9.75 14.76 -9.22
CA LYS A 40 -9.91 16.16 -8.81
C LYS A 40 -8.61 16.95 -8.95
N LYS A 41 -7.48 16.37 -8.48
CA LYS A 41 -6.16 16.98 -8.60
C LYS A 41 -5.69 17.05 -10.05
N ALA A 42 -6.04 16.07 -10.87
CA ALA A 42 -5.70 16.01 -12.29
C ALA A 42 -6.37 17.11 -13.15
N LYS A 43 -7.33 17.88 -12.60
CA LYS A 43 -7.89 19.06 -13.30
C LYS A 43 -6.85 20.17 -13.50
N ASN A 44 -5.88 20.28 -12.59
CA ASN A 44 -4.77 21.22 -12.72
C ASN A 44 -3.71 20.65 -13.67
N LEU A 45 -3.56 21.26 -14.86
CA LEU A 45 -2.62 20.80 -15.87
C LEU A 45 -1.15 21.08 -15.51
N ASN A 46 -0.85 21.98 -14.60
CA ASN A 46 0.53 22.30 -14.17
C ASN A 46 1.23 21.13 -13.46
N ILE A 47 0.48 20.08 -13.07
CA ILE A 47 1.08 18.85 -12.51
C ILE A 47 1.75 17.98 -13.58
N PHE A 48 1.39 18.17 -14.87
CA PHE A 48 1.93 17.38 -15.98
C PHE A 48 3.22 18.02 -16.48
N ASN A 49 4.33 17.36 -16.22
CA ASN A 49 5.66 17.81 -16.59
C ASN A 49 6.43 16.75 -17.38
N GLU A 50 7.61 17.07 -17.87
CA GLU A 50 8.49 16.23 -18.69
C GLU A 50 8.86 14.86 -18.06
N LYS A 51 8.75 14.74 -16.74
CA LYS A 51 9.07 13.50 -16.00
C LYS A 51 7.96 12.47 -16.06
N ILE A 52 6.75 12.87 -16.47
CA ILE A 52 5.64 11.94 -16.70
C ILE A 52 5.81 11.31 -18.07
N LYS A 53 6.16 10.02 -18.09
CA LYS A 53 6.40 9.27 -19.34
C LYS A 53 5.15 8.57 -19.85
N GLY A 54 4.14 8.40 -19.01
CA GLY A 54 2.85 7.81 -19.36
C GLY A 54 1.79 8.11 -18.32
N ILE A 55 0.54 8.07 -18.74
CA ILE A 55 -0.63 8.27 -17.88
C ILE A 55 -1.49 7.01 -17.95
N ILE A 56 -1.98 6.55 -16.80
CA ILE A 56 -2.99 5.50 -16.72
C ILE A 56 -4.26 6.10 -16.09
N LEU A 57 -5.38 5.96 -16.78
CA LEU A 57 -6.71 6.27 -16.27
C LEU A 57 -7.28 5.00 -15.66
N SER A 58 -7.52 4.97 -14.35
CA SER A 58 -7.97 3.78 -13.64
C SER A 58 -9.41 3.40 -13.97
N GLY A 59 -9.86 2.26 -13.47
CA GLY A 59 -11.28 1.96 -13.31
C GLY A 59 -11.97 2.91 -12.32
N GLY A 60 -13.29 2.74 -12.12
CA GLY A 60 -14.05 3.52 -11.15
C GLY A 60 -15.51 3.07 -11.08
N PRO A 61 -16.21 3.40 -9.98
CA PRO A 61 -17.61 3.01 -9.77
C PRO A 61 -18.61 3.90 -10.52
N LEU A 62 -18.14 5.00 -11.11
CA LEU A 62 -18.98 5.96 -11.83
C LEU A 62 -19.28 5.48 -13.25
N ASN A 63 -20.31 6.03 -13.86
CA ASN A 63 -20.58 5.89 -15.29
C ASN A 63 -20.30 7.19 -16.04
N VAL A 64 -20.00 7.08 -17.33
CA VAL A 64 -19.61 8.23 -18.17
C VAL A 64 -20.82 9.03 -18.71
N TYR A 65 -22.07 8.59 -18.47
CA TYR A 65 -23.28 9.34 -18.92
C TYR A 65 -23.80 10.26 -17.83
N ASP A 66 -23.42 10.10 -16.60
CA ASP A 66 -23.86 10.93 -15.47
C ASP A 66 -23.08 12.24 -15.45
N GLY A 67 -23.39 13.11 -16.40
CA GLY A 67 -22.68 14.36 -16.67
C GLY A 67 -22.61 15.31 -15.48
N ASN A 68 -23.52 15.18 -14.51
CA ASN A 68 -23.55 16.02 -13.31
C ASN A 68 -22.59 15.52 -12.23
N LYS A 69 -22.25 14.22 -12.21
CA LYS A 69 -21.36 13.64 -11.19
C LYS A 69 -19.93 13.51 -11.64
N PHE A 70 -19.63 13.55 -12.97
CA PHE A 70 -18.32 13.29 -13.49
C PHE A 70 -17.85 14.37 -14.50
N LYS A 71 -16.86 15.16 -14.12
CA LYS A 71 -16.19 16.15 -14.99
C LYS A 71 -14.73 15.75 -15.22
N PHE A 72 -14.40 15.34 -16.44
CA PHE A 72 -13.03 15.04 -16.87
C PHE A 72 -12.43 16.20 -17.64
N ASN A 73 -11.17 16.56 -17.34
CA ASN A 73 -10.46 17.58 -18.10
C ASN A 73 -9.98 16.99 -19.44
N LYS A 74 -10.71 17.32 -20.52
CA LYS A 74 -10.43 16.83 -21.88
C LYS A 74 -9.02 17.18 -22.38
N LYS A 75 -8.42 18.27 -21.89
CA LYS A 75 -7.06 18.71 -22.25
C LYS A 75 -6.00 17.66 -21.91
N ILE A 76 -6.25 16.76 -20.94
CA ILE A 76 -5.36 15.65 -20.60
C ILE A 76 -5.14 14.71 -21.80
N LEU A 77 -6.17 14.44 -22.62
CA LEU A 77 -6.07 13.60 -23.80
C LEU A 77 -5.31 14.25 -24.98
N ASN A 78 -5.03 15.54 -24.88
CA ASN A 78 -4.25 16.30 -25.87
C ASN A 78 -2.77 16.45 -25.45
N LEU A 79 -2.40 15.98 -24.26
CA LEU A 79 -0.99 15.94 -23.85
C LEU A 79 -0.25 14.98 -24.79
N LYS A 80 0.95 15.34 -25.23
CA LYS A 80 1.81 14.46 -26.05
C LYS A 80 2.44 13.31 -25.25
N ILE A 81 1.69 12.78 -24.26
CA ILE A 81 2.09 11.72 -23.34
C ILE A 81 1.20 10.50 -23.63
N PRO A 82 1.76 9.27 -23.78
CA PRO A 82 0.95 8.07 -23.96
C PRO A 82 -0.04 7.84 -22.80
N ILE A 83 -1.29 7.52 -23.14
CA ILE A 83 -2.36 7.30 -22.16
C ILE A 83 -3.00 5.93 -22.35
N LEU A 84 -3.12 5.17 -21.25
CA LEU A 84 -3.84 3.90 -21.18
C LEU A 84 -5.07 4.05 -20.28
N GLY A 85 -6.26 3.87 -20.83
CA GLY A 85 -7.50 3.76 -20.06
C GLY A 85 -7.79 2.31 -19.69
N ILE A 86 -8.08 2.05 -18.43
CA ILE A 86 -8.46 0.73 -17.90
C ILE A 86 -9.94 0.79 -17.46
N CYS A 87 -10.79 -0.09 -17.97
CA CYS A 87 -12.19 -0.21 -17.62
C CYS A 87 -12.93 1.14 -17.76
N PHE A 88 -13.23 1.84 -16.67
CA PHE A 88 -13.83 3.17 -16.71
C PHE A 88 -12.97 4.19 -17.46
N GLY A 89 -11.63 4.13 -17.31
CA GLY A 89 -10.71 4.98 -18.08
C GLY A 89 -10.76 4.76 -19.59
N HIS A 90 -10.98 3.53 -20.04
CA HIS A 90 -11.25 3.18 -21.45
C HIS A 90 -12.54 3.83 -21.95
N GLN A 91 -13.59 3.79 -21.14
CA GLN A 91 -14.89 4.41 -21.45
C GLN A 91 -14.79 5.95 -21.50
N ILE A 92 -14.00 6.57 -20.59
CA ILE A 92 -13.73 8.01 -20.61
C ILE A 92 -13.08 8.42 -21.94
N ILE A 93 -11.99 7.76 -22.34
CA ILE A 93 -11.30 8.05 -23.60
C ILE A 93 -12.30 7.98 -24.77
N SER A 94 -13.08 6.93 -24.82
CA SER A 94 -14.05 6.72 -25.89
C SER A 94 -15.12 7.79 -25.91
N LYS A 95 -15.75 8.11 -24.77
CA LYS A 95 -16.85 9.09 -24.67
C LYS A 95 -16.37 10.51 -24.98
N VAL A 96 -15.24 10.91 -24.40
CA VAL A 96 -14.69 12.27 -24.52
C VAL A 96 -14.28 12.61 -25.97
N LEU A 97 -13.85 11.60 -26.73
CA LEU A 97 -13.42 11.78 -28.13
C LEU A 97 -14.53 11.52 -29.16
N GLY A 98 -15.79 11.47 -28.73
CA GLY A 98 -16.95 11.39 -29.63
C GLY A 98 -17.45 9.99 -29.94
N GLY A 99 -16.96 8.99 -29.24
CA GLY A 99 -17.54 7.64 -29.22
C GLY A 99 -18.81 7.57 -28.37
N LYS A 100 -19.46 6.40 -28.36
CA LYS A 100 -20.64 6.13 -27.54
C LYS A 100 -20.36 5.01 -26.55
N VAL A 101 -20.82 5.18 -25.31
CA VAL A 101 -20.81 4.18 -24.25
C VAL A 101 -22.25 3.93 -23.86
N LYS A 102 -22.63 2.68 -23.66
CA LYS A 102 -23.99 2.31 -23.25
C LYS A 102 -23.97 1.20 -22.21
N LYS A 103 -25.06 1.05 -21.48
CA LYS A 103 -25.30 -0.10 -20.62
C LYS A 103 -25.21 -1.37 -21.44
N SER A 104 -24.45 -2.36 -21.01
CA SER A 104 -24.40 -3.65 -21.67
C SER A 104 -25.65 -4.45 -21.36
N LYS A 105 -26.18 -5.17 -22.38
CA LYS A 105 -27.21 -6.20 -22.15
C LYS A 105 -26.64 -7.34 -21.28
N TYR A 106 -25.39 -7.70 -21.53
CA TYR A 106 -24.66 -8.74 -20.81
C TYR A 106 -23.59 -8.07 -19.95
N ARG A 107 -23.84 -7.99 -18.62
CA ARG A 107 -22.84 -7.53 -17.68
C ARG A 107 -21.73 -8.57 -17.63
N GLU A 108 -20.46 -8.14 -17.79
CA GLU A 108 -19.31 -9.03 -17.75
C GLU A 108 -18.62 -8.88 -16.39
N PHE A 109 -18.77 -9.91 -15.55
CA PHE A 109 -18.06 -10.06 -14.27
C PHE A 109 -17.39 -11.42 -14.26
N GLY A 110 -16.07 -11.48 -14.06
CA GLY A 110 -15.31 -12.71 -14.03
C GLY A 110 -14.42 -12.93 -15.25
N SER A 111 -14.11 -14.19 -15.53
CA SER A 111 -13.21 -14.58 -16.62
C SER A 111 -13.90 -14.45 -17.98
N ALA A 112 -13.16 -13.85 -18.93
CA ALA A 112 -13.61 -13.74 -20.32
C ALA A 112 -12.44 -14.02 -21.27
N LYS A 113 -12.75 -14.58 -22.45
CA LYS A 113 -11.75 -14.86 -23.49
C LYS A 113 -11.72 -13.75 -24.53
N VAL A 114 -10.59 -13.06 -24.63
CA VAL A 114 -10.36 -12.00 -25.61
C VAL A 114 -9.70 -12.59 -26.84
N LYS A 115 -10.22 -12.25 -28.04
CA LYS A 115 -9.71 -12.65 -29.36
C LYS A 115 -9.01 -11.47 -30.03
N LYS A 116 -7.80 -11.68 -30.53
CA LYS A 116 -7.02 -10.68 -31.26
C LYS A 116 -7.70 -10.35 -32.59
N LYS A 117 -7.73 -9.08 -32.97
CA LYS A 117 -8.23 -8.58 -34.26
C LYS A 117 -7.13 -7.91 -35.07
N ASN A 118 -6.30 -7.08 -34.42
CA ASN A 118 -5.23 -6.35 -35.09
C ASN A 118 -3.94 -6.39 -34.29
N ASN A 119 -2.81 -6.15 -34.95
CA ASN A 119 -1.51 -6.03 -34.31
C ASN A 119 -1.36 -4.69 -33.60
N SER A 120 -0.79 -4.72 -32.41
CA SER A 120 -0.46 -3.54 -31.61
C SER A 120 0.78 -3.81 -30.75
N HIS A 121 1.57 -2.79 -30.52
CA HIS A 121 2.70 -2.86 -29.57
C HIS A 121 2.21 -3.15 -28.14
N LEU A 122 1.01 -2.71 -27.78
CA LEU A 122 0.41 -2.93 -26.46
C LEU A 122 0.23 -4.43 -26.17
N VAL A 123 -0.16 -5.22 -27.17
CA VAL A 123 -0.50 -6.65 -27.02
C VAL A 123 0.58 -7.61 -27.50
N LYS A 124 1.81 -7.14 -27.72
CA LYS A 124 2.93 -8.02 -28.08
C LYS A 124 3.13 -9.09 -27.01
N ASN A 125 3.09 -10.39 -27.41
CA ASN A 125 3.20 -11.57 -26.53
C ASN A 125 2.08 -11.69 -25.46
N PHE A 126 0.97 -10.96 -25.63
CA PHE A 126 -0.19 -11.05 -24.76
C PHE A 126 -1.08 -12.25 -25.11
N PHE A 127 -1.26 -12.54 -26.38
CA PHE A 127 -2.07 -13.65 -26.85
C PHE A 127 -1.27 -14.97 -26.89
N ASN A 128 -1.98 -16.09 -26.85
CA ASN A 128 -1.44 -17.43 -27.11
C ASN A 128 -1.37 -17.72 -28.62
N SER A 129 -0.97 -18.95 -29.00
CA SER A 129 -0.89 -19.41 -30.41
C SER A 129 -2.24 -19.37 -31.12
N LYS A 130 -3.36 -19.52 -30.40
CA LYS A 130 -4.74 -19.43 -30.93
C LYS A 130 -5.25 -17.99 -31.02
N ASN A 131 -4.39 -16.99 -30.88
CA ASN A 131 -4.73 -15.56 -30.83
C ASN A 131 -5.77 -15.19 -29.75
N THR A 132 -5.76 -15.90 -28.61
CA THR A 132 -6.66 -15.65 -27.49
C THR A 132 -5.89 -15.40 -26.18
N SER A 133 -6.54 -14.74 -25.21
CA SER A 133 -6.04 -14.57 -23.85
C SER A 133 -7.20 -14.51 -22.88
N ASP A 134 -7.03 -15.10 -21.68
CA ASP A 134 -8.02 -15.03 -20.61
C ASP A 134 -7.75 -13.77 -19.79
N VAL A 135 -8.84 -13.03 -19.53
CA VAL A 135 -8.84 -11.74 -18.84
C VAL A 135 -9.94 -11.68 -17.81
N TRP A 136 -9.81 -10.76 -16.85
CA TRP A 136 -10.83 -10.52 -15.83
C TRP A 136 -11.62 -9.27 -16.15
N MET A 137 -12.93 -9.46 -16.36
CA MET A 137 -13.89 -8.39 -16.59
C MET A 137 -14.57 -7.98 -15.28
N SER A 138 -14.92 -6.70 -15.16
CA SER A 138 -15.72 -6.16 -14.05
C SER A 138 -16.41 -4.88 -14.52
N HIS A 139 -17.43 -5.02 -15.37
CA HIS A 139 -18.13 -3.86 -15.91
C HIS A 139 -19.60 -4.15 -16.27
N ALA A 140 -20.44 -3.12 -16.11
CA ALA A 140 -21.83 -3.10 -16.55
C ALA A 140 -22.04 -2.28 -17.83
N ASP A 141 -21.09 -1.42 -18.17
CA ASP A 141 -21.13 -0.50 -19.29
C ASP A 141 -20.04 -0.84 -20.31
N GLN A 142 -20.31 -0.61 -21.59
CA GLN A 142 -19.36 -0.89 -22.66
C GLN A 142 -19.36 0.19 -23.75
N VAL A 143 -18.22 0.33 -24.41
CA VAL A 143 -18.15 1.15 -25.62
C VAL A 143 -19.00 0.52 -26.72
N SER A 144 -19.90 1.30 -27.32
CA SER A 144 -20.81 0.84 -28.39
C SER A 144 -20.50 1.45 -29.75
N LYS A 145 -19.76 2.58 -29.78
CA LYS A 145 -19.23 3.21 -31.00
C LYS A 145 -17.85 3.77 -30.72
N LEU A 146 -16.86 3.44 -31.57
CA LEU A 146 -15.50 4.00 -31.46
C LEU A 146 -15.46 5.48 -31.84
N PRO A 147 -14.59 6.26 -31.21
CA PRO A 147 -14.25 7.59 -31.69
C PRO A 147 -13.44 7.51 -33.01
N LYS A 148 -13.48 8.59 -33.81
CA LYS A 148 -12.73 8.67 -35.09
C LYS A 148 -11.22 8.45 -34.86
N GLY A 149 -10.62 7.64 -35.70
CA GLY A 149 -9.17 7.36 -35.68
C GLY A 149 -8.73 6.27 -34.71
N PHE A 150 -9.66 5.60 -34.01
CA PHE A 150 -9.37 4.40 -33.24
C PHE A 150 -9.58 3.14 -34.07
N ILE A 151 -8.75 2.12 -33.79
CA ILE A 151 -8.91 0.77 -34.31
C ILE A 151 -9.21 -0.22 -33.17
N VAL A 152 -9.87 -1.32 -33.52
CA VAL A 152 -10.12 -2.44 -32.60
C VAL A 152 -8.91 -3.35 -32.62
N VAL A 153 -8.25 -3.53 -31.49
CA VAL A 153 -7.11 -4.44 -31.35
C VAL A 153 -7.58 -5.84 -30.93
N ALA A 154 -8.62 -5.92 -30.08
CA ALA A 154 -9.19 -7.19 -29.64
C ALA A 154 -10.65 -7.04 -29.20
N SER A 155 -11.39 -8.15 -29.20
CA SER A 155 -12.80 -8.23 -28.80
C SER A 155 -13.07 -9.46 -27.97
N THR A 156 -14.16 -9.44 -27.14
CA THR A 156 -14.83 -10.65 -26.64
C THR A 156 -16.10 -10.93 -27.44
N ASN A 157 -16.80 -11.98 -27.11
CA ASN A 157 -18.12 -12.25 -27.70
C ASN A 157 -19.15 -11.16 -27.34
N ASN A 158 -19.07 -10.60 -26.13
CA ASN A 158 -20.02 -9.63 -25.61
C ASN A 158 -19.54 -8.17 -25.74
N SER A 159 -18.23 -7.94 -25.90
CA SER A 159 -17.64 -6.62 -26.03
C SER A 159 -16.81 -6.50 -27.31
N LYS A 160 -17.35 -5.79 -28.29
CA LYS A 160 -16.71 -5.58 -29.60
C LYS A 160 -15.41 -4.77 -29.50
N TYR A 161 -15.32 -3.86 -28.52
CA TYR A 161 -14.25 -2.86 -28.38
C TYR A 161 -13.46 -3.09 -27.09
N THR A 162 -13.02 -4.33 -26.85
CA THR A 162 -12.34 -4.72 -25.62
C THR A 162 -10.96 -4.12 -25.49
N ILE A 163 -10.17 -4.08 -26.58
CA ILE A 163 -8.90 -3.35 -26.66
C ILE A 163 -8.96 -2.45 -27.88
N ILE A 164 -8.68 -1.17 -27.66
CA ILE A 164 -8.67 -0.15 -28.71
C ILE A 164 -7.38 0.67 -28.67
N GLU A 165 -6.96 1.20 -29.80
CA GLU A 165 -5.86 2.14 -29.87
C GLU A 165 -6.06 3.23 -30.93
N ASN A 166 -5.48 4.40 -30.64
CA ASN A 166 -5.20 5.45 -31.61
C ASN A 166 -3.70 5.75 -31.61
N LYS A 167 -2.98 5.15 -32.57
CA LYS A 167 -1.51 5.29 -32.66
C LYS A 167 -1.05 6.73 -32.83
N LYS A 168 -1.76 7.52 -33.66
CA LYS A 168 -1.39 8.92 -33.92
C LYS A 168 -1.43 9.79 -32.65
N LYS A 169 -2.39 9.52 -31.76
CA LYS A 169 -2.56 10.25 -30.48
C LYS A 169 -1.92 9.56 -29.29
N ASN A 170 -1.30 8.40 -29.45
CA ASN A 170 -0.76 7.56 -28.36
C ASN A 170 -1.81 7.24 -27.26
N LEU A 171 -3.06 6.98 -27.68
CA LEU A 171 -4.16 6.64 -26.79
C LEU A 171 -4.54 5.16 -26.90
N PHE A 172 -4.65 4.50 -25.76
CA PHE A 172 -4.92 3.08 -25.64
C PHE A 172 -6.04 2.85 -24.63
N GLY A 173 -6.87 1.85 -24.84
CA GLY A 173 -7.94 1.49 -23.92
C GLY A 173 -8.11 -0.02 -23.82
N VAL A 174 -8.33 -0.51 -22.59
CA VAL A 174 -8.66 -1.90 -22.28
C VAL A 174 -9.89 -1.94 -21.37
N GLN A 175 -10.89 -2.77 -21.71
CA GLN A 175 -12.12 -2.87 -20.91
C GLN A 175 -11.93 -3.74 -19.66
N PHE A 176 -11.02 -4.71 -19.69
CA PHE A 176 -10.69 -5.61 -18.59
C PHE A 176 -9.61 -5.01 -17.65
N HIS A 177 -9.34 -5.71 -16.57
CA HIS A 177 -8.36 -5.34 -15.56
C HIS A 177 -7.03 -6.09 -15.74
N PRO A 178 -6.00 -5.49 -16.39
CA PRO A 178 -4.69 -6.15 -16.59
C PRO A 178 -3.86 -6.24 -15.31
N GLU A 179 -4.21 -5.50 -14.27
CA GLU A 179 -3.50 -5.44 -12.99
C GLU A 179 -3.79 -6.63 -12.07
N VAL A 180 -4.96 -7.28 -12.22
CA VAL A 180 -5.36 -8.39 -11.35
C VAL A 180 -4.71 -9.72 -11.75
N THR A 181 -4.57 -10.64 -10.80
CA THR A 181 -3.93 -11.95 -11.02
C THR A 181 -4.71 -12.85 -11.99
N HIS A 182 -6.02 -12.68 -12.05
CA HIS A 182 -6.90 -13.44 -12.94
C HIS A 182 -6.74 -13.09 -14.43
N THR A 183 -6.07 -11.97 -14.74
CA THR A 183 -5.62 -11.67 -16.10
C THR A 183 -4.18 -12.22 -16.27
N ASN A 184 -4.07 -13.47 -16.67
CA ASN A 184 -2.82 -14.24 -16.65
C ASN A 184 -1.61 -13.52 -17.27
N LYS A 185 -1.79 -12.84 -18.39
CA LYS A 185 -0.75 -12.09 -19.10
C LYS A 185 -0.84 -10.58 -18.92
N GLY A 186 -1.64 -10.08 -17.97
CA GLY A 186 -1.86 -8.66 -17.74
C GLY A 186 -0.58 -7.89 -17.46
N LYS A 187 0.38 -8.50 -16.76
CA LYS A 187 1.70 -7.91 -16.51
C LYS A 187 2.48 -7.67 -17.82
N ILE A 188 2.32 -8.51 -18.85
CA ILE A 188 2.96 -8.33 -20.17
C ILE A 188 2.39 -7.09 -20.85
N LEU A 189 1.07 -6.90 -20.82
CA LEU A 189 0.40 -5.74 -21.38
C LEU A 189 0.88 -4.44 -20.70
N LEU A 190 0.89 -4.40 -19.37
CA LEU A 190 1.39 -3.25 -18.60
C LEU A 190 2.88 -2.98 -18.89
N LYS A 191 3.71 -4.03 -19.00
CA LYS A 191 5.12 -3.92 -19.36
C LYS A 191 5.30 -3.33 -20.76
N ASN A 192 4.50 -3.76 -21.74
CA ASN A 192 4.54 -3.22 -23.10
C ASN A 192 4.17 -1.73 -23.10
N PHE A 193 3.11 -1.34 -22.41
CA PHE A 193 2.73 0.07 -22.27
C PHE A 193 3.88 0.89 -21.70
N VAL A 194 4.40 0.49 -20.53
CA VAL A 194 5.39 1.29 -19.79
C VAL A 194 6.74 1.34 -20.47
N LEU A 195 7.27 0.19 -20.94
CA LEU A 195 8.63 0.11 -21.47
C LEU A 195 8.71 0.35 -22.98
N LYS A 196 7.70 -0.10 -23.76
CA LYS A 196 7.75 -0.02 -25.22
C LYS A 196 7.07 1.25 -25.76
N ILE A 197 5.88 1.57 -25.22
CA ILE A 197 5.10 2.72 -25.68
C ILE A 197 5.55 4.00 -24.97
N CYS A 198 5.60 4.01 -23.64
CA CYS A 198 6.04 5.16 -22.85
C CYS A 198 7.56 5.34 -22.85
N LYS A 199 8.34 4.35 -23.29
CA LYS A 199 9.81 4.34 -23.29
C LYS A 199 10.41 4.72 -21.93
N ALA A 200 9.72 4.36 -20.83
CA ALA A 200 10.17 4.68 -19.50
C ALA A 200 11.40 3.84 -19.12
N LYS A 201 12.43 4.47 -18.57
CA LYS A 201 13.64 3.80 -18.08
C LYS A 201 13.44 3.30 -16.68
N LYS A 202 13.92 2.10 -16.36
CA LYS A 202 13.87 1.53 -15.01
C LYS A 202 14.64 2.41 -14.04
N ASN A 203 13.97 2.84 -12.99
CA ASN A 203 14.50 3.78 -11.98
C ASN A 203 14.02 3.45 -10.55
N TRP A 204 13.37 2.30 -10.36
CA TRP A 204 12.79 1.91 -9.10
C TRP A 204 13.25 0.52 -8.68
N SER A 205 14.21 0.45 -7.77
CA SER A 205 14.79 -0.80 -7.24
C SER A 205 15.06 -0.66 -5.74
N PRO A 206 15.11 -1.77 -4.97
CA PRO A 206 15.45 -1.73 -3.54
C PRO A 206 16.82 -1.08 -3.24
N LYS A 207 17.82 -1.31 -4.10
CA LYS A 207 19.15 -0.69 -3.97
C LYS A 207 19.07 0.83 -4.11
N TYR A 208 18.37 1.31 -5.12
CA TYR A 208 18.16 2.75 -5.34
C TYR A 208 17.38 3.37 -4.16
N GLN A 209 16.29 2.74 -3.73
CA GLN A 209 15.46 3.19 -2.60
C GLN A 209 16.31 3.33 -1.33
N LYS A 210 17.14 2.32 -1.01
CA LYS A 210 18.01 2.33 0.18
C LYS A 210 18.90 3.56 0.19
N ILE A 211 19.69 3.78 -0.86
CA ILE A 211 20.66 4.90 -0.92
C ILE A 211 19.92 6.23 -0.84
N LYS A 212 18.87 6.38 -1.66
CA LYS A 212 18.11 7.62 -1.71
C LYS A 212 17.44 7.96 -0.39
N LEU A 213 16.77 7.01 0.26
CA LEU A 213 16.05 7.25 1.52
C LEU A 213 17.02 7.57 2.68
N ILE A 214 18.17 6.93 2.73
CA ILE A 214 19.21 7.28 3.72
C ILE A 214 19.65 8.73 3.53
N ASN A 215 19.95 9.15 2.29
CA ASN A 215 20.39 10.51 1.99
C ASN A 215 19.29 11.56 2.24
N ASP A 216 18.05 11.26 1.85
CA ASP A 216 16.93 12.17 2.05
C ASP A 216 16.65 12.40 3.54
N VAL A 217 16.65 11.34 4.34
CA VAL A 217 16.46 11.41 5.80
C VAL A 217 17.65 12.16 6.46
N SER A 218 18.87 11.86 6.07
CA SER A 218 20.06 12.55 6.60
C SER A 218 20.00 14.06 6.36
N LYS A 219 19.57 14.48 5.15
CA LYS A 219 19.37 15.89 4.81
C LYS A 219 18.20 16.54 5.56
N GLU A 220 17.07 15.82 5.72
CA GLU A 220 15.89 16.34 6.39
C GLU A 220 16.11 16.55 7.88
N VAL A 221 16.82 15.62 8.52
CA VAL A 221 17.09 15.65 9.96
C VAL A 221 18.29 16.55 10.31
N GLY A 222 19.29 16.64 9.43
CA GLY A 222 20.51 17.37 9.69
C GLY A 222 21.24 16.84 10.95
N ASN A 223 21.58 17.74 11.87
CA ASN A 223 22.28 17.41 13.11
C ASN A 223 21.37 17.11 14.31
N GLU A 224 20.05 17.11 14.11
CA GLU A 224 19.05 17.00 15.17
C GLU A 224 18.84 15.54 15.61
N LYS A 225 18.24 15.38 16.81
CA LYS A 225 17.83 14.07 17.32
C LYS A 225 16.45 13.67 16.82
N VAL A 226 16.31 12.36 16.60
CA VAL A 226 15.06 11.72 16.14
C VAL A 226 14.65 10.65 17.15
N ILE A 227 13.39 10.66 17.57
CA ILE A 227 12.80 9.56 18.32
C ILE A 227 11.95 8.67 17.43
N CYS A 228 11.92 7.39 17.72
CA CYS A 228 11.13 6.39 16.99
C CYS A 228 10.46 5.42 17.96
N ALA A 229 9.15 5.23 17.84
CA ALA A 229 8.46 4.17 18.55
C ALA A 229 8.74 2.83 17.86
N LEU A 230 9.46 1.94 18.54
CA LEU A 230 9.79 0.61 18.01
C LEU A 230 8.79 -0.41 18.53
N SER A 231 7.86 -0.86 17.67
CA SER A 231 6.85 -1.88 18.04
C SER A 231 7.34 -3.32 17.84
N GLY A 232 8.49 -3.53 17.21
CA GLY A 232 8.95 -4.87 16.77
C GLY A 232 8.24 -5.38 15.50
N GLY A 233 7.29 -4.62 14.93
CA GLY A 233 6.68 -4.89 13.62
C GLY A 233 7.64 -4.56 12.47
N VAL A 234 7.33 -5.07 11.27
CA VAL A 234 8.18 -4.89 10.07
C VAL A 234 8.48 -3.42 9.78
N ASP A 235 7.44 -2.56 9.78
CA ASP A 235 7.60 -1.16 9.35
C ASP A 235 8.45 -0.37 10.33
N SER A 236 8.16 -0.43 11.64
CA SER A 236 8.97 0.23 12.66
C SER A 236 10.41 -0.28 12.68
N SER A 237 10.61 -1.57 12.38
CA SER A 237 11.94 -2.18 12.29
C SER A 237 12.75 -1.63 11.11
N VAL A 238 12.10 -1.50 9.94
CA VAL A 238 12.74 -0.95 8.74
C VAL A 238 13.02 0.55 8.92
N VAL A 239 12.10 1.31 9.52
CA VAL A 239 12.30 2.73 9.87
C VAL A 239 13.51 2.88 10.80
N ALA A 240 13.55 2.13 11.91
CA ALA A 240 14.63 2.20 12.88
C ALA A 240 16.00 1.88 12.25
N GLN A 241 16.07 0.84 11.42
CA GLN A 241 17.31 0.46 10.76
C GLN A 241 17.75 1.47 9.68
N LEU A 242 16.81 2.02 8.92
CA LEU A 242 17.10 3.07 7.94
C LEU A 242 17.61 4.33 8.61
N LEU A 243 16.94 4.79 9.67
CA LEU A 243 17.34 5.96 10.46
C LEU A 243 18.68 5.75 11.14
N SER A 244 18.95 4.56 11.67
CA SER A 244 20.26 4.22 12.24
C SER A 244 21.40 4.41 11.22
N LYS A 245 21.15 4.09 9.95
CA LYS A 245 22.12 4.34 8.86
C LYS A 245 22.21 5.81 8.45
N ALA A 246 21.11 6.56 8.56
CA ALA A 246 21.04 7.96 8.13
C ALA A 246 21.59 8.95 9.16
N VAL A 247 21.29 8.73 10.46
CA VAL A 247 21.58 9.70 11.53
C VAL A 247 22.40 9.11 12.70
N GLY A 248 22.72 7.81 12.65
CA GLY A 248 23.57 7.15 13.63
C GLY A 248 23.07 7.26 15.07
N LYS A 249 23.94 7.68 15.99
CA LYS A 249 23.66 7.80 17.44
C LYS A 249 22.57 8.83 17.78
N ARG A 250 22.19 9.72 16.85
CA ARG A 250 21.10 10.69 17.03
C ARG A 250 19.70 10.06 16.96
N LEU A 251 19.59 8.81 16.50
CA LEU A 251 18.36 8.03 16.61
C LEU A 251 18.24 7.48 18.03
N ILE A 252 17.05 7.69 18.64
CA ILE A 252 16.68 7.10 19.93
C ILE A 252 15.37 6.35 19.73
N CYS A 253 15.40 5.03 19.88
CA CYS A 253 14.20 4.20 19.82
C CYS A 253 13.61 3.99 21.21
N ILE A 254 12.29 3.99 21.33
CA ILE A 254 11.55 3.67 22.55
C ILE A 254 10.74 2.41 22.30
N PHE A 255 11.03 1.33 23.03
CA PHE A 255 10.29 0.07 22.98
C PHE A 255 9.52 -0.14 24.27
N VAL A 256 8.18 -0.16 24.17
CA VAL A 256 7.27 -0.33 25.31
C VAL A 256 6.78 -1.77 25.37
N ASN A 257 7.13 -2.48 26.44
CA ASN A 257 6.54 -3.78 26.74
C ASN A 257 5.21 -3.60 27.45
N THR A 258 4.13 -3.88 26.74
CA THR A 258 2.75 -3.79 27.23
C THR A 258 2.30 -5.03 28.03
N GLY A 259 3.12 -6.07 28.10
CA GLY A 259 2.73 -7.39 28.62
C GLY A 259 1.86 -8.24 27.67
N LEU A 260 1.40 -7.63 26.55
CA LEU A 260 0.51 -8.23 25.55
C LEU A 260 1.25 -8.69 24.29
N LEU A 261 2.58 -8.75 24.35
CA LEU A 261 3.46 -9.22 23.28
C LEU A 261 3.38 -10.75 23.16
N ARG A 262 3.81 -11.30 22.01
CA ARG A 262 4.01 -12.75 21.82
C ARG A 262 5.08 -13.31 22.77
N LYS A 263 5.07 -14.61 22.97
CA LYS A 263 6.14 -15.30 23.72
C LYS A 263 7.51 -14.99 23.10
N ASN A 264 8.49 -14.62 23.92
CA ASN A 264 9.87 -14.28 23.54
C ASN A 264 10.04 -13.04 22.64
N GLU A 265 8.97 -12.32 22.26
CA GLU A 265 9.06 -11.17 21.38
C GLU A 265 9.91 -10.03 21.94
N GLU A 266 9.74 -9.73 23.23
CA GLU A 266 10.56 -8.77 23.97
C GLU A 266 12.05 -9.08 23.84
N LYS A 267 12.44 -10.32 24.16
CA LYS A 267 13.82 -10.80 24.07
C LYS A 267 14.37 -10.67 22.65
N GLN A 268 13.55 -10.99 21.63
CA GLN A 268 13.93 -10.88 20.22
C GLN A 268 14.19 -9.43 19.81
N VAL A 269 13.34 -8.50 20.21
CA VAL A 269 13.50 -7.06 19.92
C VAL A 269 14.77 -6.53 20.58
N LEU A 270 14.95 -6.77 21.88
CA LEU A 270 16.14 -6.32 22.60
C LEU A 270 17.42 -6.90 22.02
N ASN A 271 17.45 -8.19 21.73
CA ASN A 271 18.63 -8.83 21.14
C ASN A 271 18.95 -8.27 19.74
N THR A 272 17.93 -8.05 18.91
CA THR A 272 18.12 -7.53 17.55
C THR A 272 18.57 -6.08 17.56
N PHE A 273 17.81 -5.19 18.18
CA PHE A 273 18.03 -3.76 18.03
C PHE A 273 19.09 -3.21 18.98
N LYS A 274 19.11 -3.65 20.23
CA LYS A 274 20.09 -3.18 21.21
C LYS A 274 21.44 -3.90 21.05
N LYS A 275 21.45 -5.25 20.99
CA LYS A 275 22.70 -6.02 20.96
C LYS A 275 23.32 -6.10 19.56
N LYS A 276 22.57 -6.62 18.55
CA LYS A 276 23.13 -6.85 17.21
C LYS A 276 23.29 -5.58 16.40
N LEU A 277 22.25 -4.71 16.34
CA LEU A 277 22.24 -3.49 15.53
C LEU A 277 22.80 -2.28 16.29
N LYS A 278 23.05 -2.40 17.60
CA LYS A 278 23.61 -1.35 18.48
C LYS A 278 22.86 -0.01 18.38
N ILE A 279 21.54 -0.08 18.21
CA ILE A 279 20.67 1.10 18.19
C ILE A 279 20.47 1.59 19.62
N ASN A 280 20.49 2.91 19.83
CA ASN A 280 20.16 3.52 21.12
C ASN A 280 18.69 3.25 21.44
N LEU A 281 18.43 2.27 22.32
CA LEU A 281 17.11 1.75 22.64
C LEU A 281 16.78 1.91 24.11
N ILE A 282 15.75 2.73 24.38
CA ILE A 282 15.12 2.85 25.70
C ILE A 282 14.05 1.76 25.80
N TYR A 283 14.25 0.83 26.72
CA TYR A 283 13.27 -0.20 27.04
C TYR A 283 12.39 0.25 28.20
N VAL A 284 11.07 0.18 28.01
CA VAL A 284 10.06 0.54 29.01
C VAL A 284 9.22 -0.69 29.34
N ASN A 285 9.32 -1.17 30.56
CA ASN A 285 8.45 -2.23 31.07
C ASN A 285 7.18 -1.60 31.68
N ALA A 286 6.10 -1.60 30.91
CA ALA A 286 4.79 -1.04 31.32
C ALA A 286 3.72 -2.11 31.52
N LYS A 287 4.10 -3.39 31.62
CA LYS A 287 3.18 -4.53 31.72
C LYS A 287 2.08 -4.31 32.75
N ASN A 288 2.44 -3.89 33.98
CA ASN A 288 1.47 -3.73 35.06
C ASN A 288 0.50 -2.57 34.79
N GLU A 289 0.99 -1.44 34.23
CA GLU A 289 0.13 -0.31 33.86
C GLU A 289 -0.95 -0.71 32.85
N PHE A 290 -0.58 -1.49 31.81
CA PHE A 290 -1.53 -1.95 30.80
C PHE A 290 -2.53 -2.96 31.36
N ILE A 291 -2.07 -3.95 32.14
CA ILE A 291 -2.95 -4.98 32.70
C ILE A 291 -3.96 -4.35 33.68
N MET A 292 -3.53 -3.42 34.54
CA MET A 292 -4.43 -2.71 35.44
C MET A 292 -5.50 -1.90 34.71
N LYS A 293 -5.12 -1.16 33.66
CA LYS A 293 -6.07 -0.35 32.86
C LYS A 293 -7.05 -1.19 32.05
N LEU A 294 -6.72 -2.45 31.77
CA LEU A 294 -7.57 -3.41 31.06
C LEU A 294 -8.42 -4.29 31.98
N LYS A 295 -8.26 -4.16 33.31
CA LYS A 295 -9.09 -4.86 34.28
C LYS A 295 -10.56 -4.51 34.03
N ASN A 296 -11.43 -5.50 34.02
CA ASN A 296 -12.89 -5.38 33.79
C ASN A 296 -13.30 -4.81 32.42
N VAL A 297 -12.41 -4.77 31.42
CA VAL A 297 -12.73 -4.36 30.05
C VAL A 297 -12.88 -5.58 29.16
N SER A 298 -14.12 -5.84 28.69
CA SER A 298 -14.45 -6.95 27.81
C SER A 298 -14.50 -6.55 26.33
N ASP A 299 -15.00 -5.37 26.04
CA ASP A 299 -15.21 -4.85 24.68
C ASP A 299 -13.89 -4.63 23.92
N PRO A 300 -13.72 -5.22 22.71
CA PRO A 300 -12.47 -5.13 21.96
C PRO A 300 -12.09 -3.69 21.55
N GLU A 301 -13.09 -2.87 21.22
CA GLU A 301 -12.82 -1.49 20.79
C GLU A 301 -12.40 -0.60 21.96
N LYS A 302 -13.01 -0.79 23.16
CA LYS A 302 -12.57 -0.14 24.40
C LYS A 302 -11.14 -0.56 24.75
N LYS A 303 -10.81 -1.87 24.66
CA LYS A 303 -9.44 -2.37 24.87
C LYS A 303 -8.45 -1.66 23.92
N ARG A 304 -8.77 -1.59 22.64
CA ARG A 304 -7.94 -0.94 21.63
C ARG A 304 -7.67 0.52 21.95
N LYS A 305 -8.73 1.28 22.33
CA LYS A 305 -8.61 2.71 22.70
C LYS A 305 -7.76 2.91 23.95
N ILE A 306 -7.98 2.09 24.99
CA ILE A 306 -7.20 2.15 26.24
C ILE A 306 -5.73 1.89 25.97
N ILE A 307 -5.42 0.82 25.22
CA ILE A 307 -4.05 0.45 24.88
C ILE A 307 -3.37 1.56 24.07
N GLY A 308 -4.05 2.09 23.04
CA GLY A 308 -3.53 3.17 22.22
C GLY A 308 -3.21 4.43 23.03
N ASN A 309 -4.16 4.89 23.84
CA ASN A 309 -4.00 6.09 24.66
C ASN A 309 -2.89 5.93 25.72
N LEU A 310 -2.82 4.76 26.36
CA LEU A 310 -1.81 4.51 27.36
C LEU A 310 -0.41 4.42 26.73
N PHE A 311 -0.30 3.78 25.56
CA PHE A 311 0.95 3.71 24.82
C PHE A 311 1.49 5.11 24.50
N ILE A 312 0.64 6.02 24.03
CA ILE A 312 1.03 7.40 23.73
C ILE A 312 1.52 8.11 25.00
N LYS A 313 0.76 8.03 26.10
CA LYS A 313 1.13 8.67 27.37
C LYS A 313 2.49 8.19 27.88
N ILE A 314 2.75 6.87 27.77
CA ILE A 314 4.03 6.30 28.17
C ILE A 314 5.13 6.76 27.23
N PHE A 315 4.89 6.71 25.90
CA PHE A 315 5.85 7.20 24.92
C PHE A 315 6.23 8.67 25.16
N GLU A 316 5.22 9.55 25.35
CA GLU A 316 5.43 10.97 25.68
C GLU A 316 6.26 11.15 26.96
N ARG A 317 5.93 10.39 28.03
CA ARG A 317 6.66 10.43 29.31
C ARG A 317 8.16 10.20 29.15
N TYR A 318 8.55 9.24 28.29
CA TYR A 318 9.94 8.93 28.04
C TYR A 318 10.58 9.84 26.99
N ALA A 319 9.83 10.25 25.98
CA ALA A 319 10.30 11.17 24.97
C ALA A 319 10.64 12.55 25.54
N ASN A 320 9.83 13.04 26.48
CA ASN A 320 10.06 14.33 27.16
C ASN A 320 11.33 14.37 28.05
N LYS A 321 11.85 13.20 28.45
CA LYS A 321 13.11 13.11 29.19
C LYS A 321 14.34 13.28 28.29
N ILE A 322 14.16 13.23 26.99
CA ILE A 322 15.28 13.30 26.02
C ILE A 322 15.42 14.75 25.56
N LYS A 323 16.56 15.37 25.92
CA LYS A 323 16.86 16.76 25.56
C LYS A 323 17.14 16.89 24.04
N ASN A 324 16.72 18.02 23.46
CA ASN A 324 17.03 18.42 22.07
C ASN A 324 16.50 17.44 20.99
N VAL A 325 15.30 16.92 21.18
CA VAL A 325 14.60 16.13 20.15
C VAL A 325 13.73 17.06 19.31
N LYS A 326 13.88 17.02 18.00
CA LYS A 326 13.07 17.81 17.06
C LYS A 326 12.21 16.97 16.12
N PHE A 327 12.51 15.68 15.98
CA PHE A 327 11.82 14.82 15.01
C PHE A 327 11.23 13.57 15.66
N LEU A 328 10.04 13.19 15.17
CA LEU A 328 9.38 11.91 15.44
C LEU A 328 9.31 11.09 14.14
N ALA A 329 9.86 9.89 14.16
CA ALA A 329 9.80 8.99 13.03
C ALA A 329 8.57 8.09 13.06
N GLN A 330 7.89 7.97 11.92
CA GLN A 330 6.72 7.10 11.74
C GLN A 330 6.87 6.18 10.54
N GLY A 331 6.30 4.98 10.65
CA GLY A 331 6.28 3.95 9.61
C GLY A 331 5.07 4.04 8.68
N THR A 332 4.59 5.23 8.36
CA THR A 332 3.51 5.47 7.39
C THR A 332 3.87 4.88 6.04
N LEU A 333 2.96 4.16 5.41
CA LEU A 333 3.14 3.55 4.09
C LEU A 333 2.36 4.30 3.00
N TYR A 334 2.63 3.96 1.74
CA TYR A 334 1.97 4.61 0.60
C TYR A 334 0.44 4.41 0.57
N PRO A 335 -0.11 3.23 0.88
CA PRO A 335 -1.55 3.06 1.05
C PRO A 335 -2.15 4.00 2.09
N ASP A 336 -1.53 4.17 3.26
CA ASP A 336 -2.00 5.07 4.32
C ASP A 336 -2.07 6.53 3.84
N LEU A 337 -1.05 6.94 3.05
CA LEU A 337 -0.98 8.29 2.48
C LEU A 337 -2.08 8.54 1.43
N ILE A 338 -2.37 7.55 0.56
CA ILE A 338 -3.42 7.65 -0.47
C ILE A 338 -4.78 7.74 0.21
N GLU A 339 -5.01 6.86 1.16
CA GLU A 339 -6.27 6.75 1.87
C GLU A 339 -6.56 8.00 2.71
N SER A 340 -5.57 8.58 3.39
CA SER A 340 -5.74 9.83 4.14
C SER A 340 -6.10 11.02 3.25
N LYS A 341 -5.66 11.03 1.99
CA LYS A 341 -5.96 12.10 1.01
C LYS A 341 -7.31 11.94 0.31
N SER A 342 -7.84 10.72 0.21
CA SER A 342 -9.16 10.46 -0.38
C SER A 342 -10.32 10.84 0.55
N VAL A 343 -10.05 11.00 1.83
CA VAL A 343 -11.02 11.14 2.92
C VAL A 343 -11.52 12.56 3.13
N THR A 344 -11.03 13.58 2.43
CA THR A 344 -11.59 14.94 2.52
C THR A 344 -13.01 15.09 1.96
N GLY A 345 -13.75 13.98 1.75
CA GLY A 345 -15.12 14.00 1.21
C GLY A 345 -16.07 12.86 1.59
N SER A 346 -15.73 11.96 2.50
CA SER A 346 -16.66 10.87 2.89
C SER A 346 -16.57 10.49 4.38
N GLN A 347 -17.69 9.97 4.92
CA GLN A 347 -17.85 9.52 6.33
C GLN A 347 -16.86 8.44 6.81
N THR A 348 -15.98 7.95 5.94
CA THR A 348 -14.94 6.95 6.26
C THR A 348 -13.72 7.53 6.99
N SER A 349 -13.63 8.86 7.16
CA SER A 349 -12.53 9.54 7.88
C SER A 349 -12.42 9.14 9.37
N LYS A 350 -13.51 8.70 10.00
CA LYS A 350 -13.51 8.24 11.40
C LYS A 350 -12.88 6.85 11.60
N ILE A 351 -12.75 6.04 10.56
CA ILE A 351 -12.29 4.64 10.68
C ILE A 351 -10.75 4.55 10.69
N LYS A 352 -10.02 5.56 10.23
CA LYS A 352 -8.58 5.48 9.91
C LYS A 352 -7.59 6.11 10.90
N SER A 353 -8.05 6.67 11.99
CA SER A 353 -7.18 6.98 13.14
C SER A 353 -6.56 5.72 13.79
N HIS A 354 -6.79 4.54 13.19
CA HIS A 354 -6.58 3.23 13.79
C HIS A 354 -5.27 2.52 13.41
N HIS A 355 -4.60 2.92 12.34
CA HIS A 355 -3.31 2.34 11.95
C HIS A 355 -2.11 3.06 12.55
N ASN A 356 -2.22 4.33 12.88
CA ASN A 356 -1.26 5.00 13.73
C ASN A 356 -1.78 4.94 15.17
N VAL A 357 -1.02 4.29 16.06
CA VAL A 357 -1.30 4.22 17.49
C VAL A 357 -1.57 5.64 17.98
N GLY A 358 -2.87 6.00 18.01
CA GLY A 358 -3.42 7.13 18.74
C GLY A 358 -2.85 8.50 18.49
N GLY A 359 -2.72 9.02 17.28
CA GLY A 359 -2.42 10.44 17.04
C GLY A 359 -1.01 10.88 17.52
N LEU A 360 -0.57 12.00 16.98
CA LEU A 360 0.64 12.66 17.46
C LEU A 360 0.48 13.14 18.90
N PRO A 361 1.53 13.10 19.70
CA PRO A 361 1.58 13.79 20.98
C PRO A 361 1.24 15.27 20.77
N LYS A 362 0.03 15.71 21.12
CA LYS A 362 -0.43 17.09 20.88
C LYS A 362 0.42 18.15 21.58
N LYS A 363 1.15 17.76 22.63
CA LYS A 363 2.02 18.66 23.42
C LYS A 363 3.46 18.74 22.90
N MET A 364 3.90 17.81 22.02
CA MET A 364 5.25 17.81 21.50
C MET A 364 5.27 18.46 20.12
N GLN A 365 5.92 19.62 19.99
CA GLN A 365 6.13 20.30 18.71
C GLN A 365 7.23 19.58 17.87
N LEU A 366 7.03 18.29 17.61
CA LEU A 366 7.98 17.49 16.82
C LEU A 366 7.60 17.48 15.34
N LYS A 367 8.61 17.62 14.49
CA LYS A 367 8.46 17.43 13.04
C LYS A 367 8.42 15.93 12.71
N LEU A 368 7.54 15.55 11.79
CA LEU A 368 7.43 14.16 11.35
C LEU A 368 8.48 13.81 10.29
N VAL A 369 9.12 12.65 10.47
CA VAL A 369 9.93 11.98 9.46
C VAL A 369 9.27 10.66 9.09
N GLU A 370 8.83 10.55 7.83
CA GLU A 370 8.07 9.40 7.32
C GLU A 370 8.79 8.78 6.11
N PRO A 371 9.88 8.05 6.33
CA PRO A 371 10.74 7.61 5.24
C PRO A 371 10.07 6.59 4.31
N LEU A 372 9.06 5.85 4.79
CA LEU A 372 8.39 4.78 4.04
C LEU A 372 7.11 5.22 3.33
N LYS A 373 6.69 6.48 3.45
CA LYS A 373 5.38 6.99 2.98
C LYS A 373 5.11 6.87 1.47
N PHE A 374 6.10 6.54 0.70
CA PHE A 374 5.95 6.27 -0.74
C PHE A 374 6.19 4.81 -1.11
N LEU A 375 6.31 3.91 -0.14
CA LEU A 375 6.55 2.49 -0.37
C LEU A 375 5.31 1.64 -0.08
N PHE A 376 5.09 0.62 -0.92
CA PHE A 376 4.16 -0.46 -0.61
C PHE A 376 4.79 -1.45 0.37
N LYS A 377 3.98 -2.25 1.05
CA LYS A 377 4.43 -3.21 2.06
C LYS A 377 5.49 -4.20 1.56
N ASP A 378 5.36 -4.69 0.34
CA ASP A 378 6.35 -5.58 -0.28
C ASP A 378 7.66 -4.86 -0.62
N GLU A 379 7.61 -3.57 -0.98
CA GLU A 379 8.80 -2.74 -1.17
C GLU A 379 9.52 -2.48 0.16
N VAL A 380 8.77 -2.24 1.23
CA VAL A 380 9.33 -2.11 2.59
C VAL A 380 10.06 -3.39 3.02
N ARG A 381 9.48 -4.57 2.74
CA ARG A 381 10.14 -5.85 3.02
C ARG A 381 11.45 -6.00 2.23
N LYS A 382 11.45 -5.69 0.94
CA LYS A 382 12.67 -5.72 0.10
C LYS A 382 13.72 -4.72 0.57
N LEU A 383 13.29 -3.52 0.96
CA LEU A 383 14.17 -2.51 1.55
C LEU A 383 14.78 -3.02 2.86
N GLY A 384 13.98 -3.62 3.75
CA GLY A 384 14.45 -4.20 5.01
C GLY A 384 15.51 -5.28 4.82
N LEU A 385 15.32 -6.17 3.83
CA LEU A 385 16.35 -7.16 3.45
C LEU A 385 17.63 -6.47 2.96
N SER A 386 17.52 -5.42 2.15
CA SER A 386 18.67 -4.66 1.66
C SER A 386 19.40 -3.87 2.77
N LEU A 387 18.73 -3.62 3.89
CA LEU A 387 19.28 -3.02 5.11
C LEU A 387 19.86 -4.07 6.09
N ASN A 388 19.93 -5.35 5.67
CA ASN A 388 20.43 -6.49 6.46
C ASN A 388 19.58 -6.83 7.70
N LEU A 389 18.27 -6.55 7.66
CA LEU A 389 17.35 -7.10 8.64
C LEU A 389 17.08 -8.59 8.37
N SER A 390 16.95 -9.39 9.43
CA SER A 390 16.75 -10.83 9.30
C SER A 390 15.39 -11.16 8.66
N LYS A 391 15.34 -12.30 7.96
CA LYS A 391 14.12 -12.80 7.34
C LYS A 391 12.98 -13.00 8.36
N ASP A 392 13.31 -13.38 9.60
CA ASP A 392 12.33 -13.56 10.68
C ASP A 392 11.59 -12.27 11.06
N ILE A 393 12.27 -11.11 10.96
CA ILE A 393 11.63 -9.81 11.16
C ILE A 393 10.81 -9.44 9.94
N ILE A 394 11.38 -9.59 8.74
CA ILE A 394 10.80 -9.10 7.50
C ILE A 394 9.56 -9.89 7.06
N TYR A 395 9.57 -11.22 7.23
CA TYR A 395 8.44 -12.08 6.85
C TYR A 395 7.52 -12.43 8.01
N ARG A 396 7.68 -11.73 9.13
CA ARG A 396 6.79 -11.87 10.28
C ARG A 396 5.34 -11.61 9.89
N HIS A 397 4.45 -12.50 10.31
CA HIS A 397 3.01 -12.30 10.13
C HIS A 397 2.52 -11.05 10.87
N PRO A 398 1.50 -10.35 10.35
CA PRO A 398 0.92 -9.18 11.00
C PRO A 398 0.55 -9.47 12.46
N PHE A 399 0.91 -8.54 13.34
CA PHE A 399 0.53 -8.57 14.74
C PHE A 399 -0.06 -7.21 15.10
N PRO A 400 -1.30 -7.17 15.60
CA PRO A 400 -1.99 -5.91 15.82
C PRO A 400 -1.35 -5.09 16.94
N GLY A 401 -1.48 -3.75 16.87
CA GLY A 401 -0.95 -2.84 17.89
C GLY A 401 -1.42 -3.15 19.32
N PRO A 402 -2.70 -3.51 19.56
CA PRO A 402 -3.17 -3.94 20.87
C PRO A 402 -2.63 -5.30 21.35
N GLY A 403 -1.84 -5.97 20.54
CA GLY A 403 -1.23 -7.25 20.89
C GLY A 403 -2.24 -8.36 21.10
N LEU A 404 -1.98 -9.22 22.07
CA LEU A 404 -2.85 -10.37 22.41
C LEU A 404 -4.22 -9.95 22.98
N ALA A 405 -4.40 -8.70 23.44
CA ALA A 405 -5.64 -8.24 24.07
C ALA A 405 -6.88 -8.41 23.19
N ILE A 406 -6.75 -8.18 21.86
CA ILE A 406 -7.88 -8.32 20.93
C ILE A 406 -8.06 -9.77 20.41
N ARG A 407 -7.15 -10.67 20.77
CA ARG A 407 -7.26 -12.10 20.49
C ARG A 407 -7.87 -12.89 21.66
N MET A 408 -8.32 -12.16 22.69
CA MET A 408 -9.03 -12.67 23.86
C MET A 408 -10.35 -11.91 24.02
N PRO A 409 -11.45 -12.30 23.37
CA PRO A 409 -12.77 -11.79 23.67
C PRO A 409 -13.11 -11.96 25.16
N GLY A 410 -13.87 -11.02 25.73
CA GLY A 410 -14.15 -11.01 27.17
C GLY A 410 -13.00 -10.44 28.03
N LEU A 411 -12.99 -10.74 29.31
CA LEU A 411 -12.04 -10.20 30.29
C LEU A 411 -10.63 -10.75 30.08
N ILE A 412 -9.63 -9.87 30.28
CA ILE A 412 -8.20 -10.22 30.22
C ILE A 412 -7.74 -10.59 31.64
N THR A 413 -7.08 -11.75 31.77
CA THR A 413 -6.41 -12.20 32.99
C THR A 413 -4.98 -12.63 32.69
N SER A 414 -4.12 -12.61 33.70
CA SER A 414 -2.73 -13.09 33.56
C SER A 414 -2.67 -14.55 33.11
N GLN A 415 -3.59 -15.39 33.57
CA GLN A 415 -3.69 -16.78 33.18
C GLN A 415 -4.06 -16.93 31.70
N LYS A 416 -5.09 -16.19 31.20
CA LYS A 416 -5.47 -16.19 29.78
C LYS A 416 -4.34 -15.70 28.86
N ILE A 417 -3.61 -14.65 29.30
CA ILE A 417 -2.43 -14.18 28.55
C ILE A 417 -1.36 -15.28 28.45
N LYS A 418 -1.08 -15.99 29.56
CA LYS A 418 -0.11 -17.09 29.57
C LYS A 418 -0.53 -18.22 28.62
N ILE A 419 -1.77 -18.70 28.72
CA ILE A 419 -2.32 -19.73 27.85
C ILE A 419 -2.21 -19.32 26.37
N LEU A 420 -2.67 -18.11 26.02
CA LEU A 420 -2.66 -17.66 24.64
C LEU A 420 -1.23 -17.47 24.09
N LYS A 421 -0.27 -17.02 24.93
CA LYS A 421 1.14 -16.93 24.54
C LYS A 421 1.74 -18.30 24.20
N GLU A 422 1.44 -19.30 25.00
CA GLU A 422 1.91 -20.67 24.77
C GLU A 422 1.26 -21.26 23.52
N ALA A 423 -0.06 -21.17 23.41
CA ALA A 423 -0.79 -21.69 22.24
C ALA A 423 -0.31 -21.05 20.92
N ASP A 424 -0.20 -19.70 20.87
CA ASP A 424 0.31 -19.00 19.68
C ASP A 424 1.76 -19.41 19.35
N PHE A 425 2.59 -19.62 20.37
CA PHE A 425 3.99 -20.02 20.19
C PHE A 425 4.11 -21.43 19.58
N TYR A 426 3.41 -22.42 20.13
CA TYR A 426 3.44 -23.78 19.60
C TYR A 426 2.84 -23.86 18.21
N PHE A 427 1.69 -23.22 17.99
CA PHE A 427 1.04 -23.16 16.67
C PHE A 427 1.96 -22.57 15.59
N ILE A 428 2.57 -21.42 15.87
CA ILE A 428 3.48 -20.78 14.91
C ILE A 428 4.74 -21.61 14.67
N ASN A 429 5.27 -22.30 15.69
CA ASN A 429 6.42 -23.17 15.52
C ASN A 429 6.09 -24.39 14.66
N GLU A 430 4.92 -24.99 14.82
CA GLU A 430 4.50 -26.12 13.97
C GLU A 430 4.33 -25.68 12.51
N LEU A 431 3.77 -24.49 12.24
CA LEU A 431 3.73 -23.96 10.88
C LEU A 431 5.13 -23.75 10.29
N LYS A 432 6.10 -23.32 11.10
CA LYS A 432 7.49 -23.16 10.65
C LYS A 432 8.17 -24.49 10.37
N LYS A 433 8.03 -25.48 11.25
CA LYS A 433 8.58 -26.84 11.08
C LYS A 433 8.08 -27.49 9.78
N ASN A 434 6.81 -27.30 9.46
CA ASN A 434 6.18 -27.87 8.28
C ASN A 434 6.32 -26.97 7.02
N ASN A 435 7.17 -25.94 7.04
CA ASN A 435 7.38 -25.01 5.93
C ASN A 435 6.09 -24.33 5.41
N LEU A 436 5.06 -24.21 6.24
CA LEU A 436 3.77 -23.59 5.92
C LEU A 436 3.73 -22.11 6.24
N TYR A 437 4.55 -21.64 7.19
CA TYR A 437 4.50 -20.26 7.69
C TYR A 437 4.57 -19.20 6.59
N ASN A 438 5.47 -19.37 5.61
CA ASN A 438 5.62 -18.42 4.50
C ASN A 438 4.61 -18.63 3.36
N LYS A 439 3.84 -19.72 3.38
CA LYS A 439 2.77 -20.01 2.40
C LYS A 439 1.43 -19.42 2.82
N ILE A 440 1.28 -19.07 4.09
CA ILE A 440 0.06 -18.55 4.70
C ILE A 440 0.22 -17.05 4.88
N TRP A 441 -0.81 -16.28 4.50
CA TRP A 441 -0.77 -14.82 4.63
C TRP A 441 -0.72 -14.35 6.08
N GLN A 442 -1.52 -14.99 6.95
CA GLN A 442 -1.56 -14.73 8.38
C GLN A 442 -2.07 -15.96 9.14
N ALA A 443 -1.42 -16.29 10.26
CA ALA A 443 -1.84 -17.30 11.19
C ALA A 443 -1.64 -16.81 12.63
N TYR A 444 -2.55 -17.17 13.52
CA TYR A 444 -2.50 -16.83 14.94
C TYR A 444 -3.46 -17.69 15.76
N ALA A 445 -3.19 -17.83 17.06
CA ALA A 445 -4.13 -18.37 18.02
C ALA A 445 -5.02 -17.26 18.60
N ALA A 446 -6.27 -17.61 18.92
CA ALA A 446 -7.21 -16.78 19.67
C ALA A 446 -7.83 -17.60 20.80
N LEU A 447 -8.08 -16.98 21.95
CA LEU A 447 -8.70 -17.64 23.10
C LEU A 447 -10.16 -17.18 23.20
N LEU A 448 -11.08 -18.05 22.79
CA LEU A 448 -12.51 -17.78 22.81
C LEU A 448 -13.12 -18.19 24.17
N PRO A 449 -14.10 -17.44 24.71
CA PRO A 449 -14.79 -17.77 25.95
C PRO A 449 -15.91 -18.80 25.69
N VAL A 450 -15.60 -19.90 25.02
CA VAL A 450 -16.56 -20.98 24.75
C VAL A 450 -16.46 -22.00 25.87
N LYS A 451 -17.59 -22.35 26.50
CA LYS A 451 -17.72 -23.48 27.40
C LYS A 451 -18.28 -24.63 26.58
N GLN A 452 -17.56 -25.74 26.55
CA GLN A 452 -18.10 -26.99 26.05
C GLN A 452 -19.01 -27.55 27.12
N LEU A 453 -20.27 -27.79 26.80
CA LEU A 453 -21.14 -28.65 27.62
C LEU A 453 -20.66 -30.08 27.39
N VAL A 454 -20.07 -30.67 28.40
CA VAL A 454 -19.75 -32.12 28.45
C VAL A 454 -21.00 -32.84 28.89
#